data_e61158a85ab3e2f5e0ba343bc539eaad
#
_entry.id   e61158a85ab3e2f5e0ba343bc539eaad
#
_cell.length_a   1.000
_cell.length_b   1.000
_cell.length_c   1.000
_cell.angle_alpha   90.00
_cell.angle_beta   90.00
_cell.angle_gamma   90.00
#
_symmetry.space_group_name_H-M   'P 1'
#
loop_
_entity.id
_entity.type
_entity.pdbx_description
1 polymer ?
#
loop_
_entity_poly.entity_id
_entity_poly.type
_entity_poly.pdbx_seq_one_letter_code
_entity_poly.pdbx_strand_id
1 'polypeptide(L)'
;MRRKQIIVTLVGKGQAKVGEVFIHRGPGSKCAECEYYQVCIENIEYGRVYEIVKVRDKTLFCSRYEMEMQVVEVVNAKIPSAIPAKQAIPGAIITFRTPVCEEERCAFYDLCFPEGLKSGDQCEVLEVIQSVQCSLGSPRKKVLLQLASAS
;
A
#
# COMPACT_ATOMS: atom_id res chain seq x y z
N MET A 1 -9.36 16.28 9.55
CA MET A 1 -9.44 15.42 8.35
C MET A 1 -8.10 15.40 7.65
N ARG A 2 -7.50 14.24 7.52
CA ARG A 2 -6.21 14.13 6.85
C ARG A 2 -6.40 14.08 5.35
N ARG A 3 -5.58 14.84 4.64
CA ARG A 3 -5.57 14.77 3.18
C ARG A 3 -4.77 13.56 2.74
N LYS A 4 -5.24 12.85 1.72
CA LYS A 4 -4.47 11.80 1.10
C LYS A 4 -3.27 12.44 0.40
N GLN A 5 -2.09 11.90 0.65
CA GLN A 5 -0.89 12.39 -0.01
C GLN A 5 -0.84 11.81 -1.42
N ILE A 6 -0.92 12.70 -2.41
CA ILE A 6 -0.84 12.31 -3.81
C ILE A 6 0.62 12.30 -4.23
N ILE A 7 1.03 11.21 -4.84
CA ILE A 7 2.40 11.03 -5.31
C ILE A 7 2.37 10.87 -6.82
N VAL A 8 3.29 11.52 -7.51
CA VAL A 8 3.44 11.40 -8.96
C VAL A 8 4.51 10.37 -9.25
N THR A 9 4.20 9.39 -10.11
CA THR A 9 5.14 8.37 -10.50
C THR A 9 4.90 7.92 -11.93
N LEU A 10 5.69 6.97 -12.39
CA LEU A 10 5.54 6.37 -13.71
C LEU A 10 5.23 4.88 -13.58
N VAL A 11 4.29 4.43 -14.40
CA VAL A 11 4.00 2.99 -14.52
C VAL A 11 3.97 2.62 -15.99
N GLY A 12 4.06 1.34 -16.30
CA GLY A 12 3.92 0.89 -17.68
C GLY A 12 2.59 1.33 -18.25
N LYS A 13 2.57 1.74 -19.51
CA LYS A 13 1.35 2.27 -20.13
C LYS A 13 0.16 1.31 -20.01
N GLY A 14 0.40 0.00 -20.07
CA GLY A 14 -0.66 -0.99 -19.94
C GLY A 14 -1.26 -1.07 -18.55
N GLN A 15 -0.56 -0.56 -17.52
CA GLN A 15 -1.04 -0.55 -16.14
C GLN A 15 -1.66 0.78 -15.73
N ALA A 16 -1.60 1.80 -16.59
CA ALA A 16 -2.00 3.15 -16.25
C ALA A 16 -3.51 3.33 -16.35
N LYS A 17 -4.22 2.81 -15.35
CA LYS A 17 -5.69 2.88 -15.27
C LYS A 17 -6.10 3.32 -13.88
N VAL A 18 -7.06 4.24 -13.80
CA VAL A 18 -7.62 4.65 -12.50
C VAL A 18 -8.24 3.45 -11.80
N GLY A 19 -7.91 3.29 -10.52
CA GLY A 19 -8.37 2.16 -9.72
C GLY A 19 -7.40 0.98 -9.69
N GLU A 20 -6.40 0.98 -10.55
CA GLU A 20 -5.39 -0.08 -10.54
C GLU A 20 -4.55 0.01 -9.27
N VAL A 21 -4.33 -1.14 -8.62
CA VAL A 21 -3.55 -1.24 -7.39
C VAL A 21 -2.30 -2.05 -7.69
N PHE A 22 -1.15 -1.59 -7.20
CA PHE A 22 0.11 -2.29 -7.44
C PHE A 22 1.03 -2.21 -6.22
N ILE A 23 1.93 -3.19 -6.10
CA ILE A 23 2.98 -3.19 -5.09
C ILE A 23 4.27 -2.67 -5.74
N HIS A 24 4.92 -1.70 -5.10
CA HIS A 24 6.23 -1.25 -5.56
C HIS A 24 7.30 -2.23 -5.10
N ARG A 25 7.96 -2.86 -6.05
CA ARG A 25 8.96 -3.91 -5.77
C ARG A 25 10.40 -3.44 -5.95
N GLY A 26 10.59 -2.13 -5.98
CA GLY A 26 11.92 -1.54 -6.07
C GLY A 26 12.40 -1.39 -7.52
N PRO A 27 13.61 -0.86 -7.68
CA PRO A 27 14.17 -0.64 -9.01
C PRO A 27 14.68 -1.93 -9.63
N GLY A 28 14.64 -1.99 -10.96
CA GLY A 28 15.36 -2.99 -11.69
C GLY A 28 16.85 -2.64 -11.74
N SER A 29 17.66 -3.55 -12.24
CA SER A 29 19.12 -3.37 -12.30
C SER A 29 19.56 -2.16 -13.12
N LYS A 30 18.74 -1.71 -14.05
CA LYS A 30 19.08 -0.58 -14.95
C LYS A 30 18.49 0.75 -14.48
N CYS A 31 17.65 0.76 -13.44
CA CYS A 31 16.93 1.97 -13.05
C CYS A 31 17.82 3.02 -12.39
N ALA A 32 18.88 2.61 -11.68
CA ALA A 32 19.74 3.53 -10.96
C ALA A 32 20.43 4.57 -11.86
N GLU A 33 20.64 4.23 -13.13
CA GLU A 33 21.25 5.14 -14.10
C GLU A 33 20.24 5.85 -15.00
N CYS A 34 18.94 5.63 -14.74
CA CYS A 34 17.89 6.22 -15.56
C CYS A 34 17.63 7.67 -15.15
N GLU A 35 17.45 8.56 -16.13
CA GLU A 35 17.16 9.97 -15.88
C GLU A 35 15.84 10.20 -15.15
N TYR A 36 14.93 9.23 -15.21
CA TYR A 36 13.63 9.32 -14.54
C TYR A 36 13.60 8.59 -13.20
N TYR A 37 14.76 8.25 -12.65
CA TYR A 37 14.85 7.45 -11.41
C TYR A 37 14.04 8.05 -10.26
N GLN A 38 14.16 9.37 -10.06
CA GLN A 38 13.43 10.03 -8.98
C GLN A 38 11.91 9.89 -9.13
N VAL A 39 11.41 10.01 -10.34
CA VAL A 39 9.96 9.91 -10.59
C VAL A 39 9.48 8.48 -10.50
N CYS A 40 10.24 7.52 -11.07
CA CYS A 40 9.83 6.11 -11.11
C CYS A 40 10.01 5.40 -9.77
N ILE A 41 11.06 5.72 -9.02
CA ILE A 41 11.50 4.89 -7.89
C ILE A 41 11.51 5.65 -6.57
N GLU A 42 12.18 6.83 -6.52
CA GLU A 42 12.37 7.52 -5.24
C GLU A 42 11.09 8.11 -4.65
N ASN A 43 10.11 8.41 -5.49
CA ASN A 43 8.85 8.99 -5.02
C ASN A 43 7.97 7.97 -4.30
N ILE A 44 8.20 6.67 -4.50
CA ILE A 44 7.41 5.62 -3.89
C ILE A 44 8.31 4.66 -3.11
N GLU A 45 7.77 4.07 -2.06
CA GLU A 45 8.53 3.25 -1.13
C GLU A 45 8.40 1.76 -1.47
N TYR A 46 9.53 1.06 -1.42
CA TYR A 46 9.58 -0.38 -1.64
C TYR A 46 8.66 -1.13 -0.68
N GLY A 47 7.92 -2.08 -1.21
CA GLY A 47 7.02 -2.93 -0.43
C GLY A 47 5.68 -2.32 -0.10
N ARG A 48 5.44 -1.08 -0.51
CA ARG A 48 4.15 -0.42 -0.29
C ARG A 48 3.20 -0.68 -1.44
N VAL A 49 1.91 -0.67 -1.14
CA VAL A 49 0.84 -0.85 -2.12
C VAL A 49 0.24 0.51 -2.43
N TYR A 50 0.09 0.81 -3.71
CA TYR A 50 -0.41 2.09 -4.19
C TYR A 50 -1.61 1.89 -5.09
N GLU A 51 -2.50 2.88 -5.09
CA GLU A 51 -3.65 2.91 -5.98
C GLU A 51 -3.55 4.10 -6.92
N ILE A 52 -3.76 3.89 -8.21
CA ILE A 52 -3.75 4.95 -9.21
C ILE A 52 -5.09 5.71 -9.13
N VAL A 53 -5.01 7.01 -8.87
CA VAL A 53 -6.20 7.86 -8.76
C VAL A 53 -6.37 8.80 -9.94
N LYS A 54 -5.31 9.02 -10.72
CA LYS A 54 -5.37 9.85 -11.93
C LYS A 54 -4.28 9.43 -12.91
N VAL A 55 -4.62 9.42 -14.19
CA VAL A 55 -3.68 9.18 -15.29
C VAL A 55 -3.48 10.51 -16.00
N ARG A 56 -2.24 10.96 -16.10
CA ARG A 56 -1.91 12.20 -16.82
C ARG A 56 -1.63 11.88 -18.29
N ASP A 57 -1.82 12.87 -19.16
CA ASP A 57 -1.63 12.69 -20.60
C ASP A 57 -0.16 12.56 -21.03
N LYS A 58 0.76 12.64 -20.10
CA LYS A 58 2.18 12.60 -20.41
C LYS A 58 2.71 11.17 -20.41
N THR A 59 3.39 10.81 -21.48
CA THR A 59 4.09 9.52 -21.58
C THR A 59 5.58 9.76 -21.73
N LEU A 60 6.38 8.83 -21.25
CA LEU A 60 7.82 8.86 -21.35
C LEU A 60 8.29 7.47 -21.79
N PHE A 61 9.34 7.42 -22.60
CA PHE A 61 9.88 6.14 -23.01
C PHE A 61 11.02 5.71 -22.08
N CYS A 62 10.90 4.52 -21.50
CA CYS A 62 11.96 3.97 -20.68
C CYS A 62 12.97 3.24 -21.58
N SER A 63 14.10 3.90 -21.88
CA SER A 63 15.13 3.33 -22.73
C SER A 63 15.82 2.11 -22.11
N ARG A 64 15.76 1.99 -20.79
CA ARG A 64 16.40 0.88 -20.07
C ARG A 64 15.66 -0.44 -20.26
N TYR A 65 14.31 -0.38 -20.33
CA TYR A 65 13.47 -1.56 -20.51
C TYR A 65 12.68 -1.52 -21.81
N GLU A 66 12.96 -0.53 -22.66
CA GLU A 66 12.36 -0.38 -24.00
C GLU A 66 10.82 -0.43 -23.96
N MET A 67 10.22 0.33 -23.04
CA MET A 67 8.77 0.38 -22.91
C MET A 67 8.28 1.79 -22.67
N GLU A 68 7.04 2.05 -23.10
CA GLU A 68 6.38 3.32 -22.81
C GLU A 68 5.87 3.35 -21.38
N MET A 69 6.15 4.46 -20.71
CA MET A 69 5.69 4.72 -19.36
C MET A 69 4.70 5.85 -19.36
N GLN A 70 3.71 5.77 -18.51
CA GLN A 70 2.66 6.79 -18.35
C GLN A 70 2.81 7.46 -17.00
N VAL A 71 2.69 8.80 -16.97
CA VAL A 71 2.70 9.56 -15.72
C VAL A 71 1.34 9.38 -15.03
N VAL A 72 1.37 8.99 -13.77
CA VAL A 72 0.17 8.77 -12.98
C VAL A 72 0.29 9.43 -11.61
N GLU A 73 -0.87 9.70 -10.99
CA GLU A 73 -0.94 10.13 -9.59
C GLU A 73 -1.47 8.95 -8.78
N VAL A 74 -0.77 8.65 -7.69
CA VAL A 74 -1.11 7.51 -6.83
C VAL A 74 -1.26 7.97 -5.39
N VAL A 75 -1.99 7.17 -4.61
CA VAL A 75 -2.09 7.32 -3.15
C VAL A 75 -1.78 5.96 -2.53
N ASN A 76 -1.48 5.95 -1.22
CA ASN A 76 -1.37 4.69 -0.50
C ASN A 76 -2.71 3.96 -0.58
N ALA A 77 -2.67 2.68 -0.97
CA ALA A 77 -3.89 1.88 -1.11
C ALA A 77 -4.51 1.57 0.23
N LYS A 78 -5.81 1.28 0.22
CA LYS A 78 -6.51 0.75 1.39
C LYS A 78 -6.20 -0.73 1.50
N ILE A 79 -5.81 -1.17 2.69
CA ILE A 79 -5.34 -2.54 2.90
C ILE A 79 -6.22 -3.24 3.93
N PRO A 80 -6.91 -4.33 3.55
CA PRO A 80 -7.66 -5.13 4.52
C PRO A 80 -6.69 -5.77 5.52
N SER A 81 -6.99 -5.63 6.81
CA SER A 81 -6.10 -6.10 7.87
C SER A 81 -6.93 -6.55 9.07
N ALA A 82 -6.36 -7.42 9.90
CA ALA A 82 -6.95 -7.78 11.18
C ALA A 82 -6.15 -7.12 12.29
N ILE A 83 -6.83 -6.38 13.16
CA ILE A 83 -6.21 -5.66 14.27
C ILE A 83 -6.94 -6.00 15.58
N PRO A 84 -6.31 -5.74 16.75
CA PRO A 84 -7.02 -5.93 18.02
C PRO A 84 -8.34 -5.17 18.05
N ALA A 85 -9.38 -5.81 18.56
CA ALA A 85 -10.72 -5.22 18.56
C ALA A 85 -10.77 -3.86 19.25
N LYS A 86 -9.96 -3.66 20.27
CA LYS A 86 -9.92 -2.38 21.02
C LYS A 86 -9.38 -1.21 20.19
N GLN A 87 -8.66 -1.49 19.12
CA GLN A 87 -8.12 -0.46 18.22
C GLN A 87 -9.02 -0.21 17.00
N ALA A 88 -10.05 -1.01 16.81
CA ALA A 88 -10.90 -0.97 15.61
C ALA A 88 -11.97 0.10 15.75
N ILE A 89 -11.54 1.36 15.69
CA ILE A 89 -12.41 2.53 15.81
C ILE A 89 -12.27 3.35 14.53
N PRO A 90 -13.35 3.53 13.74
CA PRO A 90 -13.25 4.32 12.50
C PRO A 90 -12.69 5.71 12.76
N GLY A 91 -11.74 6.13 11.94
CA GLY A 91 -11.08 7.43 12.05
C GLY A 91 -9.88 7.45 12.98
N ALA A 92 -9.65 6.38 13.76
CA ALA A 92 -8.52 6.34 14.68
C ALA A 92 -7.20 6.14 13.92
N ILE A 93 -6.15 6.77 14.43
CA ILE A 93 -4.79 6.53 13.97
C ILE A 93 -4.15 5.54 14.94
N ILE A 94 -3.72 4.40 14.43
CA ILE A 94 -3.14 3.35 15.25
C ILE A 94 -1.72 3.05 14.78
N THR A 95 -0.94 2.42 15.65
CA THR A 95 0.34 1.84 15.26
C THR A 95 0.08 0.39 14.92
N PHE A 96 0.25 0.03 13.65
CA PHE A 96 0.04 -1.33 13.19
C PHE A 96 1.15 -2.22 13.73
N ARG A 97 0.76 -3.41 14.24
CA ARG A 97 1.73 -4.41 14.68
C ARG A 97 1.24 -5.79 14.25
N THR A 98 2.16 -6.58 13.70
CA THR A 98 1.86 -7.97 13.40
C THR A 98 1.79 -8.76 14.70
N PRO A 99 0.86 -9.71 14.83
CA PRO A 99 0.78 -10.53 16.05
C PRO A 99 1.94 -11.51 16.09
N VAL A 100 2.24 -11.99 17.31
CA VAL A 100 3.16 -13.11 17.48
C VAL A 100 2.37 -14.38 17.19
N CYS A 101 2.43 -14.84 15.96
CA CYS A 101 1.61 -15.96 15.49
C CYS A 101 2.38 -16.73 14.42
N GLU A 102 2.49 -18.04 14.60
CA GLU A 102 3.15 -18.92 13.63
C GLU A 102 2.14 -19.76 12.83
N GLU A 103 0.85 -19.48 12.98
CA GLU A 103 -0.22 -20.28 12.39
C GLU A 103 -0.49 -19.86 10.95
N GLU A 104 0.41 -20.25 10.03
CA GLU A 104 0.31 -19.90 8.61
C GLU A 104 -0.93 -20.48 7.93
N ARG A 105 -1.54 -21.51 8.51
CA ARG A 105 -2.75 -22.15 7.96
C ARG A 105 -4.04 -21.47 8.40
N CYS A 106 -3.93 -20.45 9.27
CA CYS A 106 -5.10 -19.70 9.70
C CYS A 106 -5.76 -19.02 8.50
N ALA A 107 -7.10 -19.10 8.41
CA ALA A 107 -7.85 -18.47 7.32
C ALA A 107 -7.65 -16.96 7.27
N PHE A 108 -7.24 -16.35 8.37
CA PHE A 108 -7.05 -14.90 8.48
C PHE A 108 -5.58 -14.48 8.51
N TYR A 109 -4.68 -15.40 8.18
CA TYR A 109 -3.24 -15.11 8.23
C TYR A 109 -2.86 -13.89 7.39
N ASP A 110 -3.39 -13.80 6.17
CA ASP A 110 -3.07 -12.69 5.28
C ASP A 110 -3.62 -11.35 5.78
N LEU A 111 -4.63 -11.37 6.63
CA LEU A 111 -5.14 -10.15 7.26
C LEU A 111 -4.25 -9.69 8.41
N CYS A 112 -3.64 -10.63 9.12
CA CYS A 112 -2.73 -10.32 10.23
C CYS A 112 -1.33 -9.92 9.73
N PHE A 113 -0.94 -10.40 8.56
CA PHE A 113 0.35 -10.12 7.93
C PHE A 113 0.14 -9.59 6.52
N PRO A 114 -0.55 -8.44 6.36
CA PRO A 114 -0.91 -7.93 5.04
C PRO A 114 0.30 -7.40 4.29
N GLU A 115 0.30 -7.61 2.97
CA GLU A 115 1.30 -6.98 2.12
C GLU A 115 1.10 -5.47 2.14
N GLY A 116 2.20 -4.75 2.18
CA GLY A 116 2.19 -3.29 2.16
C GLY A 116 2.25 -2.63 3.52
N LEU A 117 2.08 -3.38 4.60
CA LEU A 117 2.19 -2.87 5.97
C LEU A 117 3.21 -3.69 6.75
N LYS A 118 3.88 -3.02 7.67
CA LYS A 118 4.85 -3.65 8.57
C LYS A 118 4.66 -3.12 10.00
N SER A 119 5.13 -3.88 10.98
CA SER A 119 5.04 -3.47 12.39
C SER A 119 5.70 -2.10 12.60
N GLY A 120 5.00 -1.23 13.28
CA GLY A 120 5.43 0.14 13.53
C GLY A 120 4.79 1.18 12.63
N ASP A 121 4.09 0.76 11.58
CA ASP A 121 3.43 1.70 10.67
C ASP A 121 2.27 2.41 11.35
N GLN A 122 2.18 3.73 11.11
CA GLN A 122 1.02 4.51 11.54
C GLN A 122 -0.05 4.42 10.49
N CYS A 123 -1.23 3.94 10.86
CA CYS A 123 -2.33 3.73 9.92
C CYS A 123 -3.61 4.35 10.43
N GLU A 124 -4.43 4.83 9.51
CA GLU A 124 -5.79 5.27 9.82
C GLU A 124 -6.76 4.12 9.59
N VAL A 125 -7.66 3.91 10.56
CA VAL A 125 -8.75 2.94 10.42
C VAL A 125 -9.87 3.62 9.64
N LEU A 126 -10.06 3.20 8.39
CA LEU A 126 -11.07 3.79 7.53
C LEU A 126 -12.46 3.19 7.75
N GLU A 127 -12.50 1.88 7.93
CA GLU A 127 -13.76 1.15 8.05
C GLU A 127 -13.55 -0.10 8.88
N VAL A 128 -14.51 -0.42 9.74
CA VAL A 128 -14.54 -1.70 10.48
C VAL A 128 -15.52 -2.61 9.77
N ILE A 129 -15.06 -3.77 9.31
CA ILE A 129 -15.85 -4.65 8.46
C ILE A 129 -16.56 -5.73 9.25
N GLN A 130 -15.82 -6.52 10.02
CA GLN A 130 -16.40 -7.63 10.78
C GLN A 130 -15.43 -8.12 11.86
N SER A 131 -15.95 -8.90 12.79
CA SER A 131 -15.12 -9.58 13.79
C SER A 131 -14.41 -10.75 13.13
N VAL A 132 -13.19 -11.02 13.60
CA VAL A 132 -12.34 -12.10 13.11
C VAL A 132 -12.09 -13.05 14.28
N GLN A 133 -12.33 -14.32 14.08
CA GLN A 133 -12.07 -15.31 15.09
C GLN A 133 -10.62 -15.78 14.99
N CYS A 134 -9.78 -15.30 15.91
CA CYS A 134 -8.39 -15.69 15.97
C CYS A 134 -8.26 -17.11 16.54
N SER A 135 -7.46 -17.96 15.90
CA SER A 135 -7.23 -19.33 16.37
C SER A 135 -6.57 -19.38 17.75
N LEU A 136 -5.91 -18.27 18.15
CA LEU A 136 -5.30 -18.14 19.47
C LEU A 136 -6.23 -17.49 20.50
N GLY A 137 -7.48 -17.22 20.14
CA GLY A 137 -8.49 -16.69 21.05
C GLY A 137 -8.47 -15.19 21.28
N SER A 138 -7.58 -14.44 20.62
CA SER A 138 -7.52 -12.99 20.75
C SER A 138 -8.66 -12.32 20.00
N PRO A 139 -9.36 -11.34 20.60
CA PRO A 139 -10.41 -10.62 19.88
C PRO A 139 -9.81 -9.67 18.84
N ARG A 140 -10.15 -9.88 17.58
CA ARG A 140 -9.67 -9.09 16.48
C ARG A 140 -10.82 -8.71 15.54
N LYS A 141 -10.61 -7.66 14.75
CA LYS A 141 -11.59 -7.24 13.74
C LYS A 141 -10.91 -6.99 12.43
N LYS A 142 -11.61 -7.33 11.35
CA LYS A 142 -11.19 -7.00 10.00
C LYS A 142 -11.55 -5.55 9.71
N VAL A 143 -10.56 -4.78 9.29
CA VAL A 143 -10.72 -3.36 9.02
C VAL A 143 -10.04 -3.02 7.71
N LEU A 144 -10.36 -1.84 7.16
CA LEU A 144 -9.56 -1.25 6.09
C LEU A 144 -8.63 -0.23 6.71
N LEU A 145 -7.34 -0.41 6.50
CA LEU A 145 -6.31 0.51 6.95
C LEU A 145 -5.71 1.25 5.76
N GLN A 146 -5.29 2.48 5.99
CA GLN A 146 -4.51 3.23 5.03
C GLN A 146 -3.32 3.83 5.76
N LEU A 147 -2.13 3.68 5.17
CA LEU A 147 -0.92 4.23 5.75
C LEU A 147 -1.11 5.73 5.95
N ALA A 148 -0.88 6.20 7.18
CA ALA A 148 -1.01 7.61 7.48
C ALA A 148 0.14 8.37 6.84
N SER A 149 -0.18 9.50 6.19
CA SER A 149 0.86 10.31 5.59
C SER A 149 1.75 10.90 6.68
N ALA A 150 3.05 10.87 6.45
CA ALA A 150 4.01 11.56 7.32
C ALA A 150 3.75 13.06 7.18
N SER A 151 3.53 13.71 8.26
CA SER A 151 3.30 15.15 8.28
C SER A 151 4.54 15.89 8.74
#